data_bc58716689c03a35f16f95171d2b74d5
#
_entry.id   bc58716689c03a35f16f95171d2b74d5
#
_cell.length_a   1.000
_cell.length_b   1.000
_cell.length_c   1.000
_cell.angle_alpha   90.00
_cell.angle_beta   90.00
_cell.angle_gamma   90.00
#
_symmetry.space_group_name_H-M   'P 1'
#
loop_
_entity.id
_entity.type
_entity.pdbx_description
1 polymer ?
#
loop_
_entity_poly.entity_id
_entity_poly.type
_entity_poly.pdbx_seq_one_letter_code
_entity_poly.pdbx_strand_id
1 'polypeptide(L)' 'MKHQRLEFQGITRSKIEELVNEHVVGFKATRNRKILILRWCEGLTYEELAEEMDMSVSQVKKITYDYEKVLCKNLRVEE' A
#
# COMPACT_ATOMS: atom_id res chain seq x y z
N MET A 1 4.44 16.23 0.38
CA MET A 1 4.23 15.98 0.92
C MET A 1 3.75 15.16 1.44
N LYS A 2 3.67 14.62 1.73
CA LYS A 2 3.28 13.90 2.43
C LYS A 2 2.04 13.71 2.45
N HIS A 3 1.41 13.80 1.84
CA HIS A 3 0.25 13.80 1.93
C HIS A 3 -0.51 12.66 1.69
N GLN A 4 -0.14 11.65 0.98
CA GLN A 4 -0.87 10.47 0.81
C GLN A 4 -1.05 9.69 2.04
N ARG A 5 -0.05 9.73 2.90
CA ARG A 5 -0.15 9.01 4.15
C ARG A 5 -1.29 9.52 4.99
N LEU A 6 -1.67 10.76 4.78
CA LEU A 6 -2.76 11.32 5.54
C LEU A 6 -4.06 10.60 5.30
N GLU A 7 -4.18 10.02 4.13
CA GLU A 7 -5.41 9.30 3.80
C GLU A 7 -5.63 8.13 4.72
N PHE A 8 -4.57 7.63 5.33
CA PHE A 8 -4.67 6.46 6.18
C PHE A 8 -4.61 6.77 7.65
N GLN A 9 -4.52 8.04 8.01
CA GLN A 9 -4.48 8.42 9.41
C GLN A 9 -5.79 8.06 10.07
N GLY A 10 -5.71 7.46 11.23
CA GLY A 10 -6.91 7.06 11.93
C GLY A 10 -7.48 5.74 11.49
N ILE A 11 -6.90 5.17 10.44
CA ILE A 11 -7.33 3.87 9.95
C ILE A 11 -6.51 2.82 10.66
N THR A 12 -7.18 1.84 11.25
CA THR A 12 -6.44 0.79 11.96
C THR A 12 -5.70 -0.09 10.99
N ARG A 13 -4.68 -0.76 11.51
CA ARG A 13 -3.92 -1.70 10.70
C ARG A 13 -4.83 -2.80 10.17
N SER A 14 -5.76 -3.27 11.00
CA SER A 14 -6.70 -4.31 10.57
C SER A 14 -7.51 -3.87 9.37
N LYS A 15 -7.93 -2.62 9.37
CA LYS A 15 -8.74 -2.12 8.26
C LYS A 15 -7.90 -2.02 7.00
N ILE A 16 -6.66 -1.58 7.12
CA ILE A 16 -5.78 -1.51 5.96
C ILE A 16 -5.53 -2.90 5.40
N GLU A 17 -5.29 -3.87 6.27
CA GLU A 17 -5.07 -5.23 5.84
C GLU A 17 -6.30 -5.79 5.14
N GLU A 18 -7.45 -5.48 5.67
CA GLU A 18 -8.70 -5.93 5.08
C GLU A 18 -8.87 -5.38 3.67
N LEU A 19 -8.63 -4.09 3.51
CA LEU A 19 -8.75 -3.46 2.21
C LEU A 19 -7.72 -4.01 1.22
N VAL A 20 -6.51 -4.21 1.69
CA VAL A 20 -5.46 -4.76 0.85
C VAL A 20 -5.85 -6.15 0.37
N ASN A 21 -6.35 -6.98 1.29
CA ASN A 21 -6.73 -8.33 0.92
C ASN A 21 -7.91 -8.35 -0.03
N GLU A 22 -8.79 -7.38 0.10
CA GLU A 22 -9.98 -7.32 -0.72
C GLU A 22 -9.68 -6.82 -2.14
N HIS A 23 -8.80 -5.84 -2.25
CA HIS A 23 -8.58 -5.18 -3.53
C HIS A 23 -7.33 -5.61 -4.26
N VAL A 24 -6.36 -6.18 -3.57
CA VAL A 24 -5.12 -6.60 -4.21
C VAL A 24 -5.22 -8.09 -4.49
N VAL A 25 -5.67 -8.41 -5.69
CA VAL A 25 -5.90 -9.80 -6.07
C VAL A 25 -5.19 -10.07 -7.39
N GLY A 26 -5.16 -11.34 -7.79
CA GLY A 26 -4.63 -11.72 -9.07
C GLY A 26 -3.25 -12.33 -8.99
N PHE A 27 -2.57 -12.33 -10.13
CA PHE A 27 -1.35 -13.08 -10.31
C PHE A 27 -0.26 -12.75 -9.28
N LYS A 28 -0.03 -11.49 -9.01
CA LYS A 28 1.03 -11.11 -8.10
C LYS A 28 0.50 -10.54 -6.78
N ALA A 29 -0.67 -11.01 -6.40
CA ALA A 29 -1.32 -10.47 -5.21
C ALA A 29 -0.49 -10.64 -3.94
N THR A 30 0.10 -11.81 -3.76
CA THR A 30 0.87 -12.06 -2.53
C THR A 30 2.02 -11.08 -2.41
N ARG A 31 2.75 -10.88 -3.49
CA ARG A 31 3.87 -9.95 -3.50
C ARG A 31 3.38 -8.53 -3.24
N ASN A 32 2.34 -8.13 -3.96
CA ASN A 32 1.86 -6.76 -3.87
C ASN A 32 1.27 -6.46 -2.50
N ARG A 33 0.57 -7.42 -1.92
CA ARG A 33 0.04 -7.22 -0.57
C ARG A 33 1.14 -6.98 0.44
N LYS A 34 2.22 -7.75 0.32
CA LYS A 34 3.34 -7.58 1.24
C LYS A 34 3.95 -6.19 1.10
N ILE A 35 4.11 -5.73 -0.12
CA ILE A 35 4.66 -4.40 -0.37
C ILE A 35 3.81 -3.34 0.32
N LEU A 36 2.51 -3.42 0.16
CA LEU A 36 1.61 -2.41 0.69
C LEU A 36 1.55 -2.44 2.20
N ILE A 37 1.53 -3.63 2.78
CA ILE A 37 1.51 -3.74 4.24
C ILE A 37 2.82 -3.20 4.82
N LEU A 38 3.94 -3.54 4.22
CA LEU A 38 5.22 -3.04 4.71
C LEU A 38 5.29 -1.52 4.61
N ARG A 39 4.77 -0.97 3.54
CA ARG A 39 4.82 0.47 3.35
C ARG A 39 3.83 1.19 4.28
N TRP A 40 2.60 0.73 4.30
CA TRP A 40 1.55 1.47 5.00
C TRP A 40 1.44 1.13 6.47
N CYS A 41 1.69 -0.11 6.84
CA CYS A 41 1.56 -0.49 8.24
C CYS A 41 2.89 -0.46 8.97
N GLU A 42 3.97 -0.86 8.29
CA GLU A 42 5.28 -0.89 8.95
C GLU A 42 6.08 0.37 8.71
N GLY A 43 5.72 1.14 7.71
CA GLY A 43 6.38 2.43 7.49
C GLY A 43 7.72 2.38 6.78
N LEU A 44 8.00 1.33 6.04
CA LEU A 44 9.27 1.24 5.32
C LEU A 44 9.38 2.32 4.25
N THR A 45 10.60 2.80 4.05
CA THR A 45 10.84 3.69 2.93
C THR A 45 10.85 2.89 1.64
N TYR A 46 10.79 3.60 0.52
CA TYR A 46 10.82 2.92 -0.77
C TYR A 46 12.13 2.18 -0.98
N GLU A 47 13.23 2.76 -0.49
CA GLU A 47 14.52 2.09 -0.58
C GLU A 47 14.51 0.80 0.22
N GLU A 48 13.95 0.84 1.42
CA GLU A 48 13.88 -0.35 2.26
C GLU A 48 12.98 -1.40 1.62
N LEU A 49 11.88 -0.96 1.03
CA LEU A 49 10.97 -1.86 0.34
C LEU A 49 11.66 -2.54 -0.83
N ALA A 50 12.37 -1.76 -1.62
CA ALA A 50 13.05 -2.29 -2.79
C ALA A 50 14.05 -3.37 -2.38
N GLU A 51 14.77 -3.11 -1.31
CA GLU A 51 15.76 -4.04 -0.82
C GLU A 51 15.08 -5.31 -0.29
N GLU A 52 14.04 -5.12 0.49
CA GLU A 52 13.33 -6.24 1.09
C GLU A 52 12.71 -7.14 0.02
N MET A 53 12.18 -6.54 -1.03
CA MET A 53 11.47 -7.28 -2.06
C MET A 53 12.34 -7.66 -3.24
N ASP A 54 13.61 -7.25 -3.22
CA ASP A 54 14.53 -7.50 -4.32
C ASP A 54 13.98 -6.92 -5.61
N MET A 55 13.54 -5.68 -5.53
CA MET A 55 12.96 -4.96 -6.65
C MET A 55 13.60 -3.58 -6.74
N SER A 56 13.34 -2.89 -7.84
CA SER A 56 13.84 -1.53 -7.97
C SER A 56 12.92 -0.57 -7.21
N VAL A 57 13.46 0.58 -6.87
CA VAL A 57 12.69 1.60 -6.20
C VAL A 57 11.51 2.03 -7.09
N SER A 58 11.76 2.17 -8.39
CA SER A 58 10.71 2.56 -9.32
C SER A 58 9.54 1.57 -9.31
N GLN A 59 9.87 0.30 -9.25
CA GLN A 59 8.82 -0.73 -9.27
C GLN A 59 7.95 -0.66 -8.02
N VAL A 60 8.58 -0.56 -6.85
CA VAL A 60 7.78 -0.54 -5.63
C VAL A 60 6.97 0.75 -5.53
N LYS A 61 7.53 1.87 -6.02
CA LYS A 61 6.78 3.11 -6.03
C LYS A 61 5.55 3.01 -6.91
N LYS A 62 5.72 2.45 -8.09
CA LYS A 62 4.61 2.34 -9.03
C LYS A 62 3.50 1.48 -8.44
N ILE A 63 3.85 0.36 -7.85
CA ILE A 63 2.86 -0.53 -7.25
C ILE A 63 2.14 0.20 -6.13
N THR A 64 2.88 0.86 -5.27
CA THR A 64 2.30 1.57 -4.16
C THR A 64 1.34 2.66 -4.63
N TYR A 65 1.77 3.47 -5.58
CA TYR A 65 0.95 4.56 -6.07
C TYR A 65 -0.32 4.05 -6.74
N ASP A 66 -0.21 2.99 -7.52
CA ASP A 66 -1.36 2.45 -8.23
C ASP A 66 -2.44 1.99 -7.25
N TYR A 67 -2.03 1.25 -6.24
CA TYR A 67 -3.00 0.75 -5.27
C TYR A 67 -3.46 1.82 -4.30
N GLU A 68 -2.61 2.80 -4.07
CA GLU A 68 -3.01 3.90 -3.21
C GLU A 68 -4.23 4.60 -3.77
N LYS A 69 -4.25 4.79 -5.08
CA LYS A 69 -5.41 5.41 -5.71
C LYS A 69 -6.66 4.58 -5.50
N VAL A 70 -6.53 3.27 -5.65
CA VAL A 70 -7.67 2.38 -5.47
C VAL A 70 -8.21 2.43 -4.06
N LEU A 71 -7.31 2.35 -3.09
CA LEU A 71 -7.73 2.28 -1.70
C LEU A 71 -8.24 3.61 -1.18
N CYS A 72 -7.61 4.70 -1.57
CA CYS A 72 -8.09 6.00 -1.15
C CYS A 72 -9.47 6.28 -1.71
N LYS A 73 -9.70 5.85 -2.93
CA LYS A 73 -11.00 6.03 -3.53
C LYS A 73 -12.06 5.29 -2.75
N ASN A 74 -11.75 4.08 -2.32
CA ASN A 74 -12.69 3.29 -1.56
C ASN A 74 -12.96 3.87 -0.19
N LEU A 75 -11.93 4.42 0.42
CA LEU A 75 -12.12 5.06 1.72
C LEU A 75 -12.99 6.30 1.62
N ARG A 76 -12.81 7.05 0.53
CA ARG A 76 -13.58 8.28 0.39
C ARG A 76 -15.03 8.03 0.13
N VAL A 77 -15.35 6.91 -0.40
CA VAL A 77 -16.73 6.58 -0.67
C VAL A 77 -17.56 6.57 0.60
N GLU A 78 -16.93 6.36 1.71
CA GLU A 78 -17.64 6.27 2.95
C GLU A 78 -18.20 7.60 3.42
N GLU A 79 -17.73 8.65 2.86
CA GLU A 79 -18.29 9.91 3.22
C GLU A 79 -19.62 10.10 2.61
#